data_046d8828faa019ee54b5c50853db8991
#
_entry.id   046d8828faa019ee54b5c50853db8991
#
_cell.length_a   1.000
_cell.length_b   1.000
_cell.length_c   1.000
_cell.angle_alpha   90.00
_cell.angle_beta   90.00
_cell.angle_gamma   90.00
#
_symmetry.space_group_name_H-M   'P 1'
#
loop_
_entity.id
_entity.type
_entity.pdbx_description
1 polymer ?
#
loop_
_entity_poly.entity_id
_entity_poly.type
_entity_poly.pdbx_seq_one_letter_code
_entity_poly.pdbx_strand_id
1 'polypeptide(L)'
;MPELTDAEYRRLMVVLDKDAIREVLARVSRGVDRLSPDILRSVYWPDAKVYSSFFDGTAEEFIVWLTGNRKDVTAGATHNICNIAIEVEGDRAWGETYFIGLSENRPDGENPFNNVTSGRYLDKFEKRDGEWRILQRTFAYELTARLPHHTAWTQPPMLDMMRRGRRDAGDMVFSMKQPVFPALR
;
A
#
# COMPACT_ATOMS: atom_id res chain seq x y z
N MET A 1 -19.21 15.35 31.15
CA MET A 1 -17.84 14.93 30.84
C MET A 1 -16.98 16.16 31.00
N PRO A 2 -15.73 16.08 31.52
CA PRO A 2 -14.87 17.25 31.57
C PRO A 2 -14.61 17.74 30.12
N GLU A 3 -14.67 19.04 29.91
CA GLU A 3 -14.35 19.66 28.65
C GLU A 3 -12.81 19.58 28.42
N LEU A 4 -12.40 19.33 27.17
CA LEU A 4 -10.99 19.32 26.80
C LEU A 4 -10.44 20.74 26.82
N THR A 5 -9.26 20.92 27.34
CA THR A 5 -8.49 22.17 27.16
C THR A 5 -8.07 22.31 25.69
N ASP A 6 -7.79 23.54 25.25
CA ASP A 6 -7.29 23.78 23.88
C ASP A 6 -6.01 22.98 23.56
N ALA A 7 -5.15 22.76 24.56
CA ALA A 7 -3.93 21.97 24.39
C ALA A 7 -4.25 20.49 24.19
N GLU A 8 -5.20 19.93 24.94
CA GLU A 8 -5.64 18.53 24.79
C GLU A 8 -6.38 18.34 23.47
N TYR A 9 -7.22 19.29 23.07
CA TYR A 9 -7.88 19.26 21.77
C TYR A 9 -6.88 19.24 20.63
N ARG A 10 -5.87 20.13 20.62
CA ARG A 10 -4.82 20.12 19.60
C ARG A 10 -4.07 18.78 19.56
N ARG A 11 -3.72 18.21 20.72
CA ARG A 11 -3.07 16.89 20.78
C ARG A 11 -3.96 15.78 20.21
N LEU A 12 -5.24 15.81 20.50
CA LEU A 12 -6.21 14.86 19.95
C LEU A 12 -6.28 14.96 18.42
N MET A 13 -6.33 16.19 17.87
CA MET A 13 -6.34 16.38 16.41
C MET A 13 -5.10 15.82 15.74
N VAL A 14 -3.91 16.00 16.33
CA VAL A 14 -2.67 15.40 15.80
C VAL A 14 -2.74 13.86 15.83
N VAL A 15 -3.34 13.26 16.85
CA VAL A 15 -3.53 11.78 16.90
C VAL A 15 -4.46 11.32 15.79
N LEU A 16 -5.59 12.01 15.58
CA LEU A 16 -6.53 11.69 14.50
C LEU A 16 -5.92 11.86 13.11
N ASP A 17 -5.13 12.91 12.89
CA ASP A 17 -4.42 13.13 11.64
C ASP A 17 -3.39 12.01 11.37
N LYS A 18 -2.63 11.61 12.38
CA LYS A 18 -1.68 10.48 12.26
C LYS A 18 -2.38 9.17 11.96
N ASP A 19 -3.56 8.94 12.53
CA ASP A 19 -4.36 7.75 12.27
C ASP A 19 -4.90 7.75 10.84
N ALA A 20 -5.45 8.87 10.38
CA ALA A 20 -5.88 9.04 8.99
C ALA A 20 -4.73 8.78 7.98
N ILE A 21 -3.51 9.24 8.28
CA ILE A 21 -2.32 8.97 7.45
C ILE A 21 -1.96 7.47 7.46
N ARG A 22 -2.08 6.77 8.59
CA ARG A 22 -1.88 5.31 8.63
C ARG A 22 -2.87 4.56 7.74
N GLU A 23 -4.13 4.99 7.70
CA GLU A 23 -5.13 4.44 6.78
C GLU A 23 -4.75 4.69 5.31
N VAL A 24 -4.20 5.85 4.97
CA VAL A 24 -3.66 6.12 3.62
C VAL A 24 -2.56 5.11 3.28
N LEU A 25 -1.60 4.85 4.18
CA LEU A 25 -0.51 3.90 3.97
C LEU A 25 -1.03 2.47 3.77
N ALA A 26 -2.00 2.03 4.56
CA ALA A 26 -2.63 0.70 4.41
C ALA A 26 -3.36 0.57 3.07
N ARG A 27 -4.08 1.63 2.64
CA ARG A 27 -4.77 1.67 1.36
C ARG A 27 -3.81 1.64 0.17
N VAL A 28 -2.67 2.35 0.24
CA VAL A 28 -1.62 2.28 -0.79
C VAL A 28 -1.14 0.85 -0.98
N SER A 29 -0.78 0.16 0.10
CA SER A 29 -0.32 -1.24 0.03
C SER A 29 -1.37 -2.14 -0.60
N ARG A 30 -2.64 -2.02 -0.20
CA ARG A 30 -3.75 -2.74 -0.82
C ARG A 30 -3.87 -2.41 -2.32
N GLY A 31 -3.77 -1.13 -2.70
CA GLY A 31 -3.87 -0.69 -4.09
C GLY A 31 -2.77 -1.30 -4.97
N VAL A 32 -1.54 -1.33 -4.47
CA VAL A 32 -0.40 -1.95 -5.15
C VAL A 32 -0.55 -3.47 -5.23
N ASP A 33 -0.92 -4.11 -4.13
CA ASP A 33 -1.03 -5.57 -4.06
C ASP A 33 -2.16 -6.12 -4.92
N ARG A 34 -3.25 -5.37 -5.06
CA ARG A 34 -4.44 -5.75 -5.84
C ARG A 34 -4.49 -5.13 -7.23
N LEU A 35 -3.44 -4.36 -7.61
CA LEU A 35 -3.39 -3.62 -8.88
C LEU A 35 -4.69 -2.83 -9.11
N SER A 36 -5.14 -2.12 -8.08
CA SER A 36 -6.39 -1.36 -8.10
C SER A 36 -6.11 0.13 -8.35
N PRO A 37 -6.31 0.62 -9.60
CA PRO A 37 -6.06 2.03 -9.91
C PRO A 37 -6.97 2.97 -9.11
N ASP A 38 -8.22 2.57 -8.83
CA ASP A 38 -9.16 3.43 -8.10
C ASP A 38 -8.73 3.62 -6.63
N ILE A 39 -8.24 2.56 -5.97
CA ILE A 39 -7.68 2.67 -4.63
C ILE A 39 -6.45 3.58 -4.66
N LEU A 40 -5.56 3.40 -5.63
CA LEU A 40 -4.35 4.21 -5.74
C LEU A 40 -4.68 5.69 -5.99
N ARG A 41 -5.61 6.01 -6.90
CA ARG A 41 -6.07 7.39 -7.11
C ARG A 41 -6.70 8.01 -5.86
N SER A 42 -7.30 7.20 -4.98
CA SER A 42 -7.88 7.71 -3.75
C SER A 42 -6.87 8.04 -2.66
N VAL A 43 -5.61 7.68 -2.80
CA VAL A 43 -4.56 7.90 -1.78
C VAL A 43 -3.45 8.85 -2.24
N TYR A 44 -3.39 9.18 -3.52
CA TYR A 44 -2.50 10.22 -4.05
C TYR A 44 -3.32 11.45 -4.44
N TRP A 45 -2.74 12.63 -4.26
CA TRP A 45 -3.28 13.84 -4.88
C TRP A 45 -3.04 13.80 -6.39
N PRO A 46 -3.89 14.43 -7.21
CA PRO A 46 -3.72 14.44 -8.68
C PRO A 46 -2.37 15.02 -9.13
N ASP A 47 -1.83 15.96 -8.38
CA ASP A 47 -0.54 16.62 -8.61
C ASP A 47 0.64 15.91 -7.92
N ALA A 48 0.41 14.76 -7.28
CA ALA A 48 1.44 14.03 -6.56
C ALA A 48 2.55 13.48 -7.46
N LYS A 49 3.74 13.31 -6.87
CA LYS A 49 4.94 12.76 -7.51
C LYS A 49 5.39 11.48 -6.82
N VAL A 50 5.91 10.55 -7.63
CA VAL A 50 6.49 9.29 -7.17
C VAL A 50 7.89 9.16 -7.73
N TYR A 51 8.85 8.84 -6.85
CA TYR A 51 10.26 8.64 -7.17
C TYR A 51 10.72 7.28 -6.67
N SER A 52 11.24 6.46 -7.56
CA SER A 52 11.80 5.14 -7.23
C SER A 52 12.96 4.80 -8.15
N SER A 53 13.68 3.71 -7.86
CA SER A 53 14.76 3.24 -8.77
C SER A 53 14.26 2.80 -10.15
N PHE A 54 12.95 2.60 -10.32
CA PHE A 54 12.36 2.06 -11.55
C PHE A 54 11.35 2.99 -12.20
N PHE A 55 11.02 4.09 -11.52
CA PHE A 55 10.01 5.02 -11.98
C PHE A 55 10.18 6.39 -11.32
N ASP A 56 10.17 7.44 -12.12
CA ASP A 56 10.10 8.84 -11.68
C ASP A 56 9.05 9.56 -12.50
N GLY A 57 8.04 10.15 -11.85
CA GLY A 57 6.96 10.85 -12.56
C GLY A 57 5.80 11.25 -11.66
N THR A 58 4.67 11.50 -12.29
CA THR A 58 3.41 11.78 -11.59
C THR A 58 2.83 10.49 -10.98
N ALA A 59 1.97 10.65 -9.97
CA ALA A 59 1.27 9.51 -9.39
C ALA A 59 0.37 8.80 -10.41
N GLU A 60 -0.27 9.54 -11.32
CA GLU A 60 -1.10 8.92 -12.36
C GLU A 60 -0.27 8.09 -13.34
N GLU A 61 0.89 8.60 -13.79
CA GLU A 61 1.82 7.83 -14.63
C GLU A 61 2.33 6.58 -13.90
N PHE A 62 2.62 6.69 -12.59
CA PHE A 62 3.00 5.55 -11.75
C PHE A 62 1.88 4.49 -11.68
N ILE A 63 0.63 4.91 -11.49
CA ILE A 63 -0.53 4.01 -11.43
C ILE A 63 -0.69 3.27 -12.75
N VAL A 64 -0.61 3.97 -13.88
CA VAL A 64 -0.71 3.37 -15.23
C VAL A 64 0.46 2.38 -15.46
N TRP A 65 1.69 2.78 -15.13
CA TRP A 65 2.85 1.91 -15.25
C TRP A 65 2.73 0.64 -14.40
N LEU A 66 2.32 0.79 -13.13
CA LEU A 66 2.18 -0.32 -12.19
C LEU A 66 1.10 -1.31 -12.63
N THR A 67 -0.07 -0.81 -13.01
CA THR A 67 -1.22 -1.65 -13.35
C THR A 67 -1.16 -2.21 -14.77
N GLY A 68 -0.40 -1.58 -15.67
CA GLY A 68 -0.15 -2.05 -17.03
C GLY A 68 1.03 -3.02 -17.10
N ASN A 69 2.22 -2.55 -16.81
CA ASN A 69 3.47 -3.26 -17.12
C ASN A 69 3.87 -4.33 -16.08
N ARG A 70 3.37 -4.26 -14.84
CA ARG A 70 3.79 -5.17 -13.75
C ARG A 70 2.84 -6.35 -13.55
N LYS A 71 1.67 -6.29 -14.12
CA LYS A 71 0.63 -7.33 -13.97
C LYS A 71 1.08 -8.69 -14.54
N ASP A 72 1.83 -8.69 -15.64
CA ASP A 72 2.19 -9.93 -16.35
C ASP A 72 3.46 -10.60 -15.78
N VAL A 73 4.30 -9.84 -15.07
CA VAL A 73 5.58 -10.35 -14.54
C VAL A 73 5.53 -10.71 -13.05
N THR A 74 4.49 -10.30 -12.32
CA THR A 74 4.35 -10.55 -10.89
C THR A 74 3.01 -11.24 -10.60
N ALA A 75 3.06 -12.53 -10.29
CA ALA A 75 1.87 -13.35 -10.05
C ALA A 75 1.23 -13.10 -8.67
N GLY A 76 2.03 -12.76 -7.67
CA GLY A 76 1.59 -12.45 -6.31
C GLY A 76 2.48 -11.37 -5.69
N ALA A 77 1.89 -10.48 -4.90
CA ALA A 77 2.65 -9.51 -4.11
C ALA A 77 1.92 -9.20 -2.82
N THR A 78 2.69 -8.88 -1.79
CA THR A 78 2.22 -8.35 -0.52
C THR A 78 3.23 -7.34 0.02
N HIS A 79 2.72 -6.17 0.45
CA HIS A 79 3.52 -5.14 1.10
C HIS A 79 3.13 -5.07 2.57
N ASN A 80 4.07 -5.43 3.44
CA ASN A 80 3.92 -5.35 4.87
C ASN A 80 4.44 -4.00 5.35
N ILE A 81 3.56 -3.17 5.87
CA ILE A 81 3.90 -1.89 6.49
C ILE A 81 4.38 -2.16 7.91
N CYS A 82 5.58 -1.73 8.22
CA CYS A 82 6.26 -2.00 9.49
C CYS A 82 6.29 -0.74 10.38
N ASN A 83 7.47 -0.25 10.73
CA ASN A 83 7.62 0.92 11.58
C ASN A 83 7.16 2.18 10.84
N ILE A 84 6.37 3.01 11.51
CA ILE A 84 5.83 4.25 10.95
C ILE A 84 6.17 5.41 11.89
N ALA A 85 6.94 6.37 11.40
CA ALA A 85 7.16 7.65 12.05
C ALA A 85 6.43 8.74 11.24
N ILE A 86 5.60 9.55 11.89
CA ILE A 86 4.84 10.63 11.26
C ILE A 86 4.99 11.90 12.08
N GLU A 87 5.31 12.99 11.40
CA GLU A 87 5.32 14.34 11.94
C GLU A 87 4.24 15.17 11.23
N VAL A 88 3.37 15.83 11.99
CA VAL A 88 2.24 16.61 11.50
C VAL A 88 2.44 18.07 11.86
N GLU A 89 2.33 18.95 10.88
CA GLU A 89 2.38 20.40 11.04
C GLU A 89 1.26 21.06 10.23
N GLY A 90 0.17 21.40 10.89
CA GLY A 90 -1.04 21.92 10.25
C GLY A 90 -1.60 20.93 9.22
N ASP A 91 -1.73 21.37 7.98
CA ASP A 91 -2.24 20.56 6.86
C ASP A 91 -1.12 19.85 6.08
N ARG A 92 0.08 19.76 6.63
CA ARG A 92 1.21 19.02 6.06
C ARG A 92 1.72 17.99 7.04
N ALA A 93 2.24 16.88 6.48
CA ALA A 93 2.91 15.87 7.29
C ALA A 93 4.05 15.21 6.51
N TRP A 94 5.02 14.65 7.27
CA TRP A 94 6.13 13.86 6.76
C TRP A 94 6.07 12.49 7.40
N GLY A 95 6.27 11.46 6.59
CA GLY A 95 6.28 10.09 7.06
C GLY A 95 7.50 9.33 6.60
N GLU A 96 8.10 8.58 7.51
CA GLU A 96 9.04 7.52 7.22
C GLU A 96 8.38 6.19 7.57
N THR A 97 8.22 5.33 6.57
CA THR A 97 7.51 4.06 6.73
C THR A 97 8.38 2.92 6.24
N TYR A 98 8.79 2.04 7.13
CA TYR A 98 9.51 0.82 6.76
C TYR A 98 8.54 -0.18 6.13
N PHE A 99 9.00 -0.88 5.09
CA PHE A 99 8.22 -1.91 4.44
C PHE A 99 9.03 -3.16 4.16
N ILE A 100 8.34 -4.31 4.13
CA ILE A 100 8.84 -5.56 3.58
C ILE A 100 7.87 -5.98 2.47
N GLY A 101 8.36 -5.98 1.24
CA GLY A 101 7.66 -6.46 0.06
C GLY A 101 8.05 -7.90 -0.26
N LEU A 102 7.05 -8.75 -0.46
CA LEU A 102 7.23 -10.11 -0.95
C LEU A 102 6.55 -10.20 -2.31
N SER A 103 7.20 -10.78 -3.30
CA SER A 103 6.58 -10.97 -4.61
C SER A 103 6.99 -12.29 -5.26
N GLU A 104 6.02 -12.92 -5.91
CA GLU A 104 6.23 -14.07 -6.79
C GLU A 104 6.38 -13.54 -8.21
N ASN A 105 7.57 -13.67 -8.78
CA ASN A 105 7.89 -13.15 -10.10
C ASN A 105 8.01 -14.29 -11.09
N ARG A 106 7.49 -14.10 -12.29
CA ARG A 106 7.52 -15.03 -13.42
C ARG A 106 7.97 -14.30 -14.69
N PRO A 107 9.22 -13.82 -14.74
CA PRO A 107 9.74 -13.26 -15.96
C PRO A 107 9.84 -14.38 -16.99
N ASP A 108 9.28 -14.19 -18.17
CA ASP A 108 9.39 -15.07 -19.34
C ASP A 108 8.95 -16.53 -19.14
N GLY A 109 8.24 -16.84 -18.05
CA GLY A 109 7.60 -18.14 -17.82
C GLY A 109 8.50 -19.31 -17.41
N GLU A 110 9.82 -19.18 -17.48
CA GLU A 110 10.71 -20.36 -17.37
C GLU A 110 11.34 -20.55 -15.98
N ASN A 111 11.68 -19.49 -15.25
CA ASN A 111 12.32 -19.59 -13.93
C ASN A 111 11.65 -18.66 -12.91
N PRO A 112 10.51 -19.05 -12.34
CA PRO A 112 9.87 -18.26 -11.32
C PRO A 112 10.76 -18.12 -10.07
N PHE A 113 10.74 -16.97 -9.42
CA PHE A 113 11.43 -16.73 -8.16
C PHE A 113 10.60 -15.88 -7.23
N ASN A 114 10.83 -16.03 -5.95
CA ASN A 114 10.30 -15.13 -4.94
C ASN A 114 11.31 -14.04 -4.64
N ASN A 115 10.84 -12.81 -4.56
CA ASN A 115 11.66 -11.67 -4.19
C ASN A 115 11.23 -11.15 -2.82
N VAL A 116 12.21 -10.87 -1.98
CA VAL A 116 12.04 -10.13 -0.72
C VAL A 116 12.74 -8.80 -0.90
N THR A 117 12.02 -7.72 -0.70
CA THR A 117 12.58 -6.37 -0.75
C THR A 117 12.21 -5.65 0.54
N SER A 118 13.18 -5.02 1.18
CA SER A 118 12.90 -4.11 2.28
C SER A 118 13.44 -2.72 1.99
N GLY A 119 12.81 -1.73 2.59
CA GLY A 119 13.17 -0.34 2.42
C GLY A 119 12.25 0.58 3.19
N ARG A 120 12.28 1.84 2.81
CA ARG A 120 11.45 2.88 3.39
C ARG A 120 10.71 3.66 2.32
N TYR A 121 9.49 4.03 2.63
CA TYR A 121 8.78 5.09 1.95
C TYR A 121 9.03 6.39 2.72
N LEU A 122 9.51 7.40 2.02
CA LEU A 122 9.67 8.76 2.50
C LEU A 122 8.57 9.59 1.86
N ASP A 123 7.53 9.90 2.64
CA ASP A 123 6.30 10.50 2.14
C ASP A 123 6.13 11.93 2.63
N LYS A 124 5.65 12.80 1.74
CA LYS A 124 5.02 14.05 2.09
C LYS A 124 3.52 13.91 1.89
N PHE A 125 2.77 14.24 2.93
CA PHE A 125 1.31 14.24 2.91
C PHE A 125 0.79 15.67 2.97
N GLU A 126 -0.35 15.89 2.39
CA GLU A 126 -1.10 17.14 2.49
C GLU A 126 -2.56 16.85 2.78
N LYS A 127 -3.17 17.67 3.64
CA LYS A 127 -4.60 17.63 3.93
C LYS A 127 -5.28 18.72 3.11
N ARG A 128 -6.24 18.33 2.26
CA ARG A 128 -7.10 19.24 1.50
C ARG A 128 -8.54 18.87 1.77
N ASP A 129 -9.36 19.84 2.11
CA ASP A 129 -10.79 19.62 2.43
C ASP A 129 -11.03 18.54 3.50
N GLY A 130 -10.12 18.46 4.48
CA GLY A 130 -10.18 17.48 5.58
C GLY A 130 -9.67 16.09 5.25
N GLU A 131 -9.23 15.84 4.03
CA GLU A 131 -8.72 14.53 3.59
C GLU A 131 -7.20 14.53 3.46
N TRP A 132 -6.52 13.57 4.10
CA TRP A 132 -5.10 13.32 3.94
C TRP A 132 -4.81 12.43 2.74
N ARG A 133 -3.89 12.86 1.87
CA ARG A 133 -3.33 12.03 0.79
C ARG A 133 -1.83 12.29 0.62
N ILE A 134 -1.17 11.39 -0.10
CA ILE A 134 0.24 11.54 -0.47
C ILE A 134 0.37 12.61 -1.56
N LEU A 135 1.26 13.58 -1.32
CA LEU A 135 1.68 14.58 -2.28
C LEU A 135 3.00 14.20 -2.96
N GLN A 136 3.88 13.52 -2.23
CA GLN A 136 5.13 12.99 -2.79
C GLN A 136 5.50 11.71 -2.07
N ARG A 137 5.92 10.70 -2.82
CA ARG A 137 6.53 9.47 -2.31
C ARG A 137 7.90 9.25 -2.92
N THR A 138 8.89 8.94 -2.08
CA THR A 138 10.20 8.50 -2.50
C THR A 138 10.49 7.12 -1.91
N PHE A 139 10.94 6.19 -2.74
CA PHE A 139 11.35 4.85 -2.31
C PHE A 139 12.84 4.86 -1.99
N ALA A 140 13.19 4.48 -0.77
CA ALA A 140 14.55 4.19 -0.36
C ALA A 140 14.69 2.67 -0.16
N TYR A 141 15.40 2.00 -1.06
CA TYR A 141 15.62 0.55 -1.00
C TYR A 141 16.82 0.26 -0.09
N GLU A 142 16.66 -0.67 0.85
CA GLU A 142 17.72 -1.05 1.81
C GLU A 142 18.29 -2.43 1.49
N LEU A 143 17.42 -3.40 1.19
CA LEU A 143 17.81 -4.79 0.97
C LEU A 143 16.90 -5.45 -0.06
N THR A 144 17.48 -6.30 -0.89
CA THR A 144 16.74 -7.22 -1.74
C THR A 144 17.38 -8.59 -1.73
N ALA A 145 16.57 -9.65 -1.74
CA ALA A 145 17.01 -11.02 -1.85
C ALA A 145 16.10 -11.82 -2.78
N ARG A 146 16.68 -12.70 -3.58
CA ARG A 146 15.93 -13.70 -4.35
C ARG A 146 15.91 -15.02 -3.60
N LEU A 147 14.72 -15.60 -3.50
CA LEU A 147 14.51 -16.92 -2.92
C LEU A 147 14.08 -17.88 -4.02
N PRO A 148 14.47 -19.16 -3.94
CA PRO A 148 13.95 -20.18 -4.83
C PRO A 148 12.41 -20.22 -4.80
N HIS A 149 11.79 -20.41 -5.95
CA HIS A 149 10.36 -20.63 -6.01
C HIS A 149 10.05 -22.09 -5.71
N HIS A 150 9.37 -22.36 -4.61
CA HIS A 150 8.88 -23.68 -4.27
C HIS A 150 7.46 -23.85 -4.78
N THR A 151 7.28 -24.76 -5.73
CA THR A 151 6.00 -25.01 -6.41
C THR A 151 5.02 -25.86 -5.58
N ALA A 152 5.44 -26.42 -4.44
CA ALA A 152 4.63 -27.38 -3.69
C ALA A 152 3.21 -26.87 -3.37
N TRP A 153 3.04 -25.58 -3.05
CA TRP A 153 1.73 -25.01 -2.73
C TRP A 153 0.99 -24.46 -3.96
N THR A 154 1.63 -24.42 -5.12
CA THR A 154 1.02 -24.04 -6.40
C THR A 154 0.64 -25.27 -7.23
N GLN A 155 0.80 -26.47 -6.67
CA GLN A 155 0.44 -27.76 -7.28
C GLN A 155 -0.62 -28.48 -6.45
N PRO A 156 -1.47 -29.30 -7.06
CA PRO A 156 -2.38 -30.19 -6.33
C PRO A 156 -1.62 -31.14 -5.40
N PRO A 157 -2.15 -31.51 -4.21
CA PRO A 157 -3.50 -31.09 -3.73
C PRO A 157 -3.52 -29.74 -3.01
N MET A 158 -2.36 -29.12 -2.73
CA MET A 158 -2.30 -27.88 -1.95
C MET A 158 -3.00 -26.71 -2.66
N LEU A 159 -2.83 -26.61 -3.99
CA LEU A 159 -3.49 -25.58 -4.78
C LEU A 159 -5.01 -25.58 -4.61
N ASP A 160 -5.63 -26.78 -4.57
CA ASP A 160 -7.07 -26.93 -4.48
C ASP A 160 -7.61 -26.66 -3.06
N MET A 161 -6.75 -26.74 -2.06
CA MET A 161 -7.09 -26.54 -0.64
C MET A 161 -6.95 -25.10 -0.19
N MET A 162 -6.13 -24.28 -0.87
CA MET A 162 -5.77 -22.94 -0.43
C MET A 162 -6.60 -21.84 -1.11
N ARG A 163 -7.18 -20.97 -0.31
CA ARG A 163 -7.79 -19.73 -0.81
C ARG A 163 -6.70 -18.70 -1.09
N ARG A 164 -6.33 -18.55 -2.35
CA ARG A 164 -5.27 -17.60 -2.75
C ARG A 164 -5.83 -16.19 -2.92
N GLY A 165 -5.02 -15.19 -2.50
CA GLY A 165 -5.24 -13.80 -2.87
C GLY A 165 -5.06 -13.59 -4.39
N ARG A 166 -5.73 -12.59 -4.93
CA ARG A 166 -5.66 -12.22 -6.36
C ARG A 166 -5.19 -10.78 -6.52
N ARG A 167 -4.54 -10.51 -7.63
CA ARG A 167 -4.08 -9.15 -8.00
C ARG A 167 -5.04 -8.48 -8.99
N ASP A 168 -6.33 -8.64 -8.78
CA ASP A 168 -7.39 -8.08 -9.63
C ASP A 168 -8.67 -7.83 -8.82
N ALA A 169 -9.69 -7.32 -9.47
CA ALA A 169 -11.00 -7.05 -8.88
C ALA A 169 -11.73 -8.30 -8.34
N GLY A 170 -11.27 -9.50 -8.67
CA GLY A 170 -11.82 -10.77 -8.15
C GLY A 170 -11.22 -11.18 -6.81
N ASP A 171 -10.34 -10.38 -6.18
CA ASP A 171 -9.83 -10.68 -4.84
C ASP A 171 -10.95 -10.65 -3.80
N MET A 172 -10.91 -11.59 -2.86
CA MET A 172 -11.92 -11.76 -1.80
C MET A 172 -12.16 -10.50 -0.97
N VAL A 173 -11.16 -9.62 -0.84
CA VAL A 173 -11.30 -8.38 -0.07
C VAL A 173 -12.39 -7.46 -0.61
N PHE A 174 -12.66 -7.50 -1.92
CA PHE A 174 -13.69 -6.67 -2.54
C PHE A 174 -15.11 -7.20 -2.30
N SER A 175 -15.27 -8.50 -2.06
CA SER A 175 -16.56 -9.11 -1.71
C SER A 175 -16.91 -8.99 -0.22
N MET A 176 -15.92 -8.76 0.64
CA MET A 176 -16.12 -8.62 2.09
C MET A 176 -16.89 -7.34 2.51
N LYS A 177 -17.07 -6.39 1.61
CA LYS A 177 -17.86 -5.17 1.87
C LYS A 177 -19.37 -5.40 1.91
N GLN A 178 -19.84 -6.59 1.54
CA GLN A 178 -21.25 -6.95 1.79
C GLN A 178 -21.41 -7.21 3.29
N PRO A 179 -22.37 -6.56 3.98
CA PRO A 179 -22.54 -6.74 5.40
C PRO A 179 -22.86 -8.19 5.71
N VAL A 180 -21.90 -8.91 6.28
CA VAL A 180 -22.12 -10.27 6.82
C VAL A 180 -22.87 -10.20 8.15
N PHE A 181 -22.90 -9.02 8.76
CA PHE A 181 -23.64 -8.74 9.98
C PHE A 181 -24.74 -7.71 9.70
N PRO A 182 -25.97 -7.92 10.22
CA PRO A 182 -26.96 -6.87 10.20
C PRO A 182 -26.38 -5.66 10.95
N ALA A 183 -26.58 -4.47 10.37
CA ALA A 183 -26.17 -3.24 11.03
C ALA A 183 -26.69 -3.26 12.46
N LEU A 184 -25.81 -3.11 13.43
CA LEU A 184 -26.22 -2.89 14.82
C LEU A 184 -27.08 -1.63 14.83
N ARG A 185 -28.35 -1.79 15.13
CA ARG A 185 -29.32 -0.69 15.29
C ARG A 185 -29.07 0.08 16.57
#